data_faad1718e2a0b2725a1d723505c45722
#
_entry.id   faad1718e2a0b2725a1d723505c45722
#
_cell.length_a   1.000
_cell.length_b   1.000
_cell.length_c   1.000
_cell.angle_alpha   90.00
_cell.angle_beta   90.00
_cell.angle_gamma   90.00
#
_symmetry.space_group_name_H-M   'P 1'
#
loop_
_entity.id
_entity.type
_entity.pdbx_description
1 polymer ?
#
loop_
_entity_poly.entity_id
_entity_poly.type
_entity_poly.pdbx_seq_one_letter_code
_entity_poly.pdbx_strand_id
1 'polypeptide(L)'
;MKTRGRDQFGPSSRLSGIGVLAIILIVIIVGLVAWTFKRWEGQAPQITMDRELKAVGKNPELNVSVADMGSGLDHVTVRLKQKDSEIVLVDEALQQAPSKAYDLGKMLAAQPKLEAGPTTLTIEAVDHALLRFFSGNTASLNKTFTVDVTPPTLEVFSAQHYINQGGSECVVYRVSEDAEVTGVQVGPHFFPGFPVSKSDPKVRFALFALAYDQAPDTKIQVVARDAAGNESTAGFWQKVFPQKFRSRDIPIDDNFLNKVVPEILSHTPSIKNTGDLSKVFVDINSNLRRQNHATIAELAKASPGQFLWNGSFVQLSNSQVESYFADRRTYVYKGQKIDAQDHVGFDLSVTKHYPIEAANDGKVVLADYFGIYGNTVIIDHGAGLMTLYGHLSSIDVKPGQMVKKKEPVGKSGETGLAGGDHLHFGMFLHGVPVDPREWWDAKWIKDHVLDRLSQSN
;
A
#
# COMPACT_ATOMS: atom_id res chain seq x y z
N MET A 1 -25.78 33.34 93.46
CA MET A 1 -26.57 34.14 92.49
C MET A 1 -26.68 33.36 91.20
N LYS A 2 -27.92 32.99 90.82
CA LYS A 2 -28.28 32.14 89.69
C LYS A 2 -28.14 32.90 88.36
N THR A 3 -27.61 32.32 87.30
CA THR A 3 -28.07 32.56 85.91
C THR A 3 -27.96 31.32 85.09
N ARG A 4 -29.09 30.95 84.51
CA ARG A 4 -29.36 29.81 83.64
C ARG A 4 -28.79 30.08 82.25
N GLY A 5 -28.04 29.10 81.68
CA GLY A 5 -27.77 28.99 80.22
C GLY A 5 -28.94 28.28 79.53
N ARG A 6 -29.44 28.83 78.41
CA ARG A 6 -30.46 28.25 77.55
C ARG A 6 -29.81 27.41 76.48
N ASP A 7 -30.08 26.11 76.48
CA ASP A 7 -29.80 25.23 75.33
C ASP A 7 -30.81 25.50 74.20
N GLN A 8 -30.36 25.92 73.04
CA GLN A 8 -31.14 25.95 71.79
C GLN A 8 -30.88 24.68 70.99
N PHE A 9 -31.80 23.73 71.04
CA PHE A 9 -31.90 22.64 70.08
C PHE A 9 -32.56 23.15 68.80
N GLY A 10 -31.82 23.23 67.72
CA GLY A 10 -32.37 23.45 66.38
C GLY A 10 -33.20 22.24 65.92
N PRO A 11 -34.24 22.41 65.09
CA PRO A 11 -35.06 21.30 64.64
C PRO A 11 -34.29 20.42 63.60
N SER A 12 -34.08 19.16 63.95
CA SER A 12 -33.66 18.13 62.98
C SER A 12 -34.82 17.91 62.03
N SER A 13 -34.65 18.37 60.77
CA SER A 13 -35.60 18.09 59.73
C SER A 13 -35.48 16.60 59.35
N ARG A 14 -36.27 15.74 60.01
CA ARG A 14 -36.54 14.39 59.55
C ARG A 14 -37.43 14.52 58.33
N LEU A 15 -36.88 14.23 57.14
CA LEU A 15 -37.67 14.00 55.92
C LEU A 15 -38.77 12.98 56.25
N SER A 16 -40.03 13.41 56.15
CA SER A 16 -41.17 12.52 56.38
C SER A 16 -41.10 11.36 55.37
N GLY A 17 -41.53 10.15 55.75
CA GLY A 17 -41.51 8.99 54.85
C GLY A 17 -42.18 9.26 53.48
N ILE A 18 -43.14 10.21 53.47
CA ILE A 18 -43.78 10.69 52.23
C ILE A 18 -42.81 11.46 51.35
N GLY A 19 -41.88 12.27 51.91
CA GLY A 19 -40.86 12.98 51.14
C GLY A 19 -39.85 12.05 50.50
N VAL A 20 -39.44 10.97 51.16
CA VAL A 20 -38.55 9.94 50.64
C VAL A 20 -39.22 9.17 49.48
N LEU A 21 -40.50 8.78 49.65
CA LEU A 21 -41.30 8.15 48.60
C LEU A 21 -41.49 9.04 47.38
N ALA A 22 -41.71 10.32 47.55
CA ALA A 22 -41.84 11.30 46.48
C ALA A 22 -40.50 11.43 45.67
N ILE A 23 -39.35 11.47 46.36
CA ILE A 23 -38.03 11.50 45.71
C ILE A 23 -37.78 10.22 44.91
N ILE A 24 -38.10 9.06 45.48
CA ILE A 24 -37.96 7.76 44.78
C ILE A 24 -38.86 7.73 43.55
N LEU A 25 -40.08 8.19 43.65
CA LEU A 25 -41.03 8.27 42.52
C LEU A 25 -40.51 9.21 41.42
N ILE A 26 -39.99 10.38 41.79
CA ILE A 26 -39.38 11.34 40.84
C ILE A 26 -38.16 10.70 40.15
N VAL A 27 -37.28 10.01 40.87
CA VAL A 27 -36.11 9.32 40.30
C VAL A 27 -36.55 8.23 39.33
N ILE A 28 -37.58 7.47 39.66
CA ILE A 28 -38.16 6.45 38.78
C ILE A 28 -38.75 7.10 37.52
N ILE A 29 -39.52 8.17 37.66
CA ILE A 29 -40.11 8.89 36.53
C ILE A 29 -39.03 9.49 35.63
N VAL A 30 -38.01 10.16 36.22
CA VAL A 30 -36.89 10.73 35.48
C VAL A 30 -36.10 9.61 34.75
N GLY A 31 -35.87 8.49 35.44
CA GLY A 31 -35.24 7.30 34.84
C GLY A 31 -36.05 6.71 33.66
N LEU A 32 -37.36 6.62 33.82
CA LEU A 32 -38.31 6.18 32.78
C LEU A 32 -38.35 7.13 31.58
N VAL A 33 -38.41 8.45 31.88
CA VAL A 33 -38.36 9.49 30.81
C VAL A 33 -37.03 9.46 30.09
N ALA A 34 -35.90 9.38 30.81
CA ALA A 34 -34.58 9.26 30.17
C ALA A 34 -34.41 7.97 29.33
N TRP A 35 -34.99 6.86 29.83
CA TRP A 35 -34.97 5.58 29.10
C TRP A 35 -35.87 5.61 27.86
N THR A 36 -37.05 6.21 27.92
CA THR A 36 -37.96 6.37 26.77
C THR A 36 -37.48 7.43 25.81
N PHE A 37 -36.80 8.50 26.25
CA PHE A 37 -36.37 9.60 25.41
C PHE A 37 -35.41 9.15 24.28
N LYS A 38 -34.47 8.25 24.59
CA LYS A 38 -33.58 7.63 23.56
C LYS A 38 -34.31 6.78 22.55
N ARG A 39 -35.51 6.28 22.88
CA ARG A 39 -36.32 5.46 21.98
C ARG A 39 -37.35 6.26 21.17
N TRP A 40 -37.50 7.54 21.44
CA TRP A 40 -38.38 8.46 20.72
C TRP A 40 -37.60 9.16 19.61
N GLU A 41 -36.97 8.38 18.75
CA GLU A 41 -36.22 8.88 17.62
C GLU A 41 -36.87 8.48 16.30
N GLY A 42 -36.63 9.26 15.24
CA GLY A 42 -37.16 9.02 13.91
C GLY A 42 -36.06 8.67 12.88
N GLN A 43 -34.84 8.44 13.34
CA GLN A 43 -33.72 8.05 12.46
C GLN A 43 -33.70 6.54 12.31
N ALA A 44 -33.69 6.05 11.05
CA ALA A 44 -33.56 4.64 10.78
C ALA A 44 -32.11 4.18 10.90
N PRO A 45 -31.87 2.88 11.15
CA PRO A 45 -30.52 2.29 11.16
C PRO A 45 -29.74 2.62 9.89
N GLN A 46 -28.43 2.78 10.01
CA GLN A 46 -27.53 3.00 8.89
C GLN A 46 -26.91 1.68 8.43
N ILE A 47 -27.03 1.35 7.15
CA ILE A 47 -26.45 0.17 6.53
C ILE A 47 -25.29 0.61 5.63
N THR A 48 -24.09 0.09 5.87
CA THR A 48 -22.87 0.41 5.10
C THR A 48 -22.19 -0.86 4.61
N MET A 49 -21.61 -0.81 3.41
CA MET A 49 -20.83 -1.88 2.81
C MET A 49 -19.39 -1.39 2.64
N ASP A 50 -18.41 -2.28 2.83
CA ASP A 50 -16.98 -1.97 2.72
C ASP A 50 -16.53 -1.74 1.26
N ARG A 51 -17.33 -2.20 0.28
CA ARG A 51 -17.08 -2.01 -1.15
C ARG A 51 -18.38 -1.97 -1.96
N GLU A 52 -18.27 -1.49 -3.20
CA GLU A 52 -19.35 -1.60 -4.17
C GLU A 52 -19.52 -3.06 -4.63
N LEU A 53 -20.75 -3.55 -4.62
CA LEU A 53 -21.09 -4.92 -4.99
C LEU A 53 -21.52 -4.97 -6.46
N LYS A 54 -20.59 -5.34 -7.37
CA LYS A 54 -20.85 -5.52 -8.81
C LYS A 54 -20.94 -6.98 -9.21
N ALA A 55 -19.97 -7.77 -8.74
CA ALA A 55 -19.87 -9.20 -8.98
C ALA A 55 -19.35 -9.93 -7.74
N VAL A 56 -19.64 -11.21 -7.66
CA VAL A 56 -19.26 -12.08 -6.54
C VAL A 56 -18.81 -13.44 -7.08
N GLY A 57 -17.58 -13.85 -6.77
CA GLY A 57 -17.02 -15.14 -7.13
C GLY A 57 -17.17 -16.19 -6.03
N LYS A 58 -16.32 -17.22 -6.08
CA LYS A 58 -16.35 -18.35 -5.14
C LYS A 58 -15.94 -17.98 -3.71
N ASN A 59 -15.02 -17.02 -3.55
CA ASN A 59 -14.48 -16.60 -2.26
C ASN A 59 -14.53 -15.07 -2.14
N PRO A 60 -15.71 -14.49 -2.01
CA PRO A 60 -15.83 -13.04 -1.97
C PRO A 60 -15.37 -12.49 -0.62
N GLU A 61 -14.71 -11.34 -0.65
CA GLU A 61 -14.45 -10.52 0.54
C GLU A 61 -15.48 -9.40 0.55
N LEU A 62 -16.47 -9.47 1.42
CA LEU A 62 -17.54 -8.50 1.53
C LEU A 62 -18.03 -8.41 2.97
N ASN A 63 -17.94 -7.22 3.56
CA ASN A 63 -18.45 -6.95 4.90
C ASN A 63 -19.55 -5.90 4.85
N VAL A 64 -20.56 -6.12 5.70
CA VAL A 64 -21.64 -5.18 5.93
C VAL A 64 -21.66 -4.80 7.40
N SER A 65 -21.80 -3.51 7.68
CA SER A 65 -22.01 -2.98 9.02
C SER A 65 -23.39 -2.29 9.09
N VAL A 66 -24.13 -2.66 10.11
CA VAL A 66 -25.42 -2.04 10.45
C VAL A 66 -25.23 -1.34 11.78
N ALA A 67 -25.65 -0.07 11.89
CA ALA A 67 -25.48 0.72 13.09
C ALA A 67 -26.73 1.55 13.40
N ASP A 68 -27.09 1.59 14.67
CA ASP A 68 -28.06 2.51 15.23
C ASP A 68 -27.54 3.02 16.58
N MET A 69 -27.22 4.32 16.62
CA MET A 69 -26.64 4.95 17.82
C MET A 69 -27.70 5.52 18.76
N GLY A 70 -28.96 5.47 18.36
CA GLY A 70 -30.09 5.97 19.11
C GLY A 70 -30.75 4.92 20.01
N SER A 71 -31.80 4.27 19.52
CA SER A 71 -32.54 3.22 20.25
C SER A 71 -31.85 1.87 20.24
N GLY A 72 -30.89 1.68 19.35
CA GLY A 72 -30.18 0.42 19.09
C GLY A 72 -30.96 -0.54 18.19
N LEU A 73 -30.25 -1.46 17.57
CA LEU A 73 -30.79 -2.44 16.64
C LEU A 73 -31.68 -3.47 17.34
N ASP A 74 -32.85 -3.75 16.75
CA ASP A 74 -33.79 -4.77 17.18
C ASP A 74 -33.66 -6.06 16.35
N HIS A 75 -33.65 -5.90 15.02
CA HIS A 75 -33.61 -7.03 14.11
C HIS A 75 -32.83 -6.71 12.85
N VAL A 76 -32.06 -7.68 12.35
CA VAL A 76 -31.39 -7.58 11.05
C VAL A 76 -31.70 -8.82 10.23
N THR A 77 -32.16 -8.60 9.01
CA THR A 77 -32.40 -9.66 8.03
C THR A 77 -31.56 -9.43 6.80
N VAL A 78 -30.88 -10.47 6.31
CA VAL A 78 -30.13 -10.45 5.04
C VAL A 78 -30.66 -11.57 4.16
N ARG A 79 -31.14 -11.21 2.97
CA ARG A 79 -31.74 -12.15 2.00
C ARG A 79 -31.07 -12.04 0.65
N LEU A 80 -30.94 -13.17 -0.02
CA LEU A 80 -30.55 -13.27 -1.43
C LEU A 80 -31.73 -13.76 -2.25
N LYS A 81 -32.00 -13.09 -3.35
CA LYS A 81 -32.99 -13.54 -4.34
C LYS A 81 -32.30 -13.78 -5.67
N GLN A 82 -32.41 -15.01 -6.17
CA GLN A 82 -31.90 -15.41 -7.48
C GLN A 82 -32.98 -16.21 -8.22
N LYS A 83 -33.40 -15.74 -9.37
CA LYS A 83 -34.57 -16.31 -10.09
C LYS A 83 -35.81 -16.39 -9.17
N ASP A 84 -36.37 -17.57 -8.98
CA ASP A 84 -37.51 -17.83 -8.11
C ASP A 84 -37.10 -18.32 -6.69
N SER A 85 -35.81 -18.39 -6.41
CA SER A 85 -35.29 -18.85 -5.13
C SER A 85 -34.92 -17.68 -4.23
N GLU A 86 -35.29 -17.78 -2.95
CA GLU A 86 -34.84 -16.86 -1.88
C GLU A 86 -34.11 -17.63 -0.82
N ILE A 87 -32.96 -17.08 -0.40
CA ILE A 87 -32.10 -17.64 0.62
C ILE A 87 -31.95 -16.61 1.74
N VAL A 88 -32.27 -16.97 2.96
CA VAL A 88 -32.02 -16.11 4.13
C VAL A 88 -30.62 -16.43 4.65
N LEU A 89 -29.74 -15.43 4.62
CA LEU A 89 -28.37 -15.51 5.13
C LEU A 89 -28.30 -15.16 6.61
N VAL A 90 -29.07 -14.15 7.03
CA VAL A 90 -29.17 -13.66 8.40
C VAL A 90 -30.64 -13.40 8.71
N ASP A 91 -31.04 -13.83 9.88
CA ASP A 91 -32.33 -13.52 10.51
C ASP A 91 -32.05 -13.47 12.02
N GLU A 92 -31.60 -12.31 12.52
CA GLU A 92 -31.03 -12.17 13.85
C GLU A 92 -31.76 -11.08 14.65
N ALA A 93 -32.36 -11.47 15.78
CA ALA A 93 -32.87 -10.54 16.77
C ALA A 93 -31.72 -10.04 17.66
N LEU A 94 -31.64 -8.72 17.82
CA LEU A 94 -30.57 -8.04 18.57
C LEU A 94 -31.15 -7.36 19.83
N GLN A 95 -30.38 -7.39 20.92
CA GLN A 95 -30.79 -6.79 22.20
C GLN A 95 -30.22 -5.37 22.31
N GLN A 96 -30.77 -4.42 21.53
CA GLN A 96 -30.36 -3.01 21.52
C GLN A 96 -28.86 -2.80 21.22
N ALA A 97 -28.30 -3.59 20.33
CA ALA A 97 -26.90 -3.44 19.93
C ALA A 97 -26.70 -2.11 19.18
N PRO A 98 -25.68 -1.31 19.51
CA PRO A 98 -25.43 -0.04 18.80
C PRO A 98 -24.91 -0.26 17.38
N SER A 99 -24.33 -1.42 17.11
CA SER A 99 -23.89 -1.84 15.77
C SER A 99 -23.68 -3.34 15.70
N LYS A 100 -23.74 -3.87 14.47
CA LYS A 100 -23.43 -5.27 14.15
C LYS A 100 -22.74 -5.34 12.79
N ALA A 101 -21.70 -6.14 12.70
CA ALA A 101 -21.01 -6.43 11.45
C ALA A 101 -21.21 -7.87 11.01
N TYR A 102 -21.34 -8.08 9.70
CA TYR A 102 -21.52 -9.38 9.09
C TYR A 102 -20.48 -9.59 7.99
N ASP A 103 -19.78 -10.72 8.03
CA ASP A 103 -18.92 -11.20 6.95
C ASP A 103 -19.80 -11.91 5.90
N LEU A 104 -20.37 -11.10 4.99
CA LEU A 104 -21.22 -11.64 3.92
C LEU A 104 -20.44 -12.50 2.94
N GLY A 105 -19.13 -12.22 2.80
CA GLY A 105 -18.24 -13.02 1.96
C GLY A 105 -18.26 -14.49 2.36
N LYS A 106 -18.02 -14.78 3.63
CA LYS A 106 -18.08 -16.16 4.15
C LYS A 106 -19.48 -16.77 4.03
N MET A 107 -20.51 -15.97 4.28
CA MET A 107 -21.89 -16.44 4.18
C MET A 107 -22.29 -16.81 2.73
N LEU A 108 -21.86 -16.01 1.75
CA LEU A 108 -22.06 -16.26 0.31
C LEU A 108 -21.27 -17.51 -0.13
N ALA A 109 -20.01 -17.62 0.24
CA ALA A 109 -19.17 -18.79 -0.07
C ALA A 109 -19.72 -20.10 0.48
N ALA A 110 -20.45 -20.05 1.59
CA ALA A 110 -21.10 -21.20 2.20
C ALA A 110 -22.39 -21.65 1.50
N GLN A 111 -22.88 -20.91 0.45
CA GLN A 111 -24.13 -21.23 -0.23
C GLN A 111 -23.90 -22.09 -1.48
N PRO A 112 -24.04 -23.42 -1.42
CA PRO A 112 -23.78 -24.29 -2.56
C PRO A 112 -24.80 -24.17 -3.70
N LYS A 113 -25.90 -23.47 -3.48
CA LYS A 113 -27.00 -23.30 -4.45
C LYS A 113 -26.94 -22.02 -5.26
N LEU A 114 -25.95 -21.14 -5.03
CA LEU A 114 -25.79 -19.94 -5.86
C LEU A 114 -25.22 -20.33 -7.23
N GLU A 115 -26.03 -20.10 -8.25
CA GLU A 115 -25.68 -20.31 -9.64
C GLU A 115 -25.07 -19.03 -10.24
N ALA A 116 -24.32 -19.16 -11.35
CA ALA A 116 -23.87 -17.99 -12.11
C ALA A 116 -25.09 -17.20 -12.62
N GLY A 117 -25.04 -15.87 -12.47
CA GLY A 117 -26.08 -14.98 -12.94
C GLY A 117 -26.49 -13.88 -11.96
N PRO A 118 -27.47 -13.04 -12.36
CA PRO A 118 -27.90 -11.89 -11.55
C PRO A 118 -28.57 -12.35 -10.25
N THR A 119 -28.19 -11.68 -9.16
CA THR A 119 -28.67 -11.96 -7.80
C THR A 119 -28.94 -10.62 -7.11
N THR A 120 -30.02 -10.56 -6.34
CA THR A 120 -30.37 -9.38 -5.53
C THR A 120 -30.11 -9.68 -4.05
N LEU A 121 -29.30 -8.85 -3.41
CA LEU A 121 -29.11 -8.80 -1.96
C LEU A 121 -30.06 -7.77 -1.38
N THR A 122 -30.85 -8.16 -0.40
CA THR A 122 -31.68 -7.28 0.42
C THR A 122 -31.23 -7.36 1.85
N ILE A 123 -30.89 -6.20 2.43
CA ILE A 123 -30.55 -6.06 3.86
C ILE A 123 -31.60 -5.17 4.48
N GLU A 124 -32.29 -5.66 5.48
CA GLU A 124 -33.26 -4.91 6.29
C GLU A 124 -32.77 -4.86 7.72
N ALA A 125 -32.88 -3.69 8.33
CA ALA A 125 -32.55 -3.47 9.73
C ALA A 125 -33.67 -2.67 10.40
N VAL A 126 -34.08 -3.11 11.57
CA VAL A 126 -35.09 -2.49 12.41
C VAL A 126 -34.44 -2.11 13.73
N ASP A 127 -34.81 -0.93 14.26
CA ASP A 127 -34.38 -0.46 15.57
C ASP A 127 -35.43 -0.66 16.67
N HIS A 128 -35.06 -0.36 17.91
CA HIS A 128 -35.98 -0.39 19.07
C HIS A 128 -36.77 0.92 19.29
N ALA A 129 -36.91 1.79 18.28
CA ALA A 129 -37.61 3.03 18.45
C ALA A 129 -39.09 2.81 18.76
N LEU A 130 -39.65 3.68 19.63
CA LEU A 130 -41.05 3.62 20.06
C LEU A 130 -41.99 4.36 19.09
N LEU A 131 -41.48 5.03 18.10
CA LEU A 131 -42.27 5.65 17.05
C LEU A 131 -43.00 4.59 16.19
N ARG A 132 -44.06 5.00 15.49
CA ARG A 132 -44.88 4.11 14.62
C ARG A 132 -45.51 2.92 15.37
N PHE A 133 -46.09 3.20 16.57
CA PHE A 133 -46.78 2.17 17.36
C PHE A 133 -45.86 1.00 17.76
N PHE A 134 -44.63 1.29 18.17
CA PHE A 134 -43.63 0.33 18.65
C PHE A 134 -43.09 -0.63 17.58
N SER A 135 -43.21 -0.30 16.28
CA SER A 135 -42.68 -1.12 15.20
C SER A 135 -41.24 -0.78 14.79
N GLY A 136 -40.62 0.20 15.43
CA GLY A 136 -39.27 0.67 15.12
C GLY A 136 -39.16 1.43 13.79
N ASN A 137 -37.99 2.02 13.55
CA ASN A 137 -37.66 2.53 12.24
C ASN A 137 -36.94 1.44 11.44
N THR A 138 -37.21 1.38 10.12
CA THR A 138 -36.66 0.36 9.24
C THR A 138 -35.77 1.01 8.19
N ALA A 139 -34.57 0.47 8.00
CA ALA A 139 -33.70 0.75 6.86
C ALA A 139 -33.69 -0.48 5.94
N SER A 140 -33.66 -0.24 4.63
CA SER A 140 -33.52 -1.29 3.63
C SER A 140 -32.46 -0.90 2.60
N LEU A 141 -31.56 -1.83 2.29
CA LEU A 141 -30.56 -1.71 1.23
C LEU A 141 -30.76 -2.84 0.23
N ASN A 142 -31.04 -2.48 -1.02
CA ASN A 142 -31.18 -3.42 -2.12
C ASN A 142 -30.03 -3.23 -3.10
N LYS A 143 -29.29 -4.31 -3.40
CA LYS A 143 -28.18 -4.32 -4.36
C LYS A 143 -28.31 -5.51 -5.29
N THR A 144 -28.25 -5.26 -6.59
CA THR A 144 -28.17 -6.31 -7.60
C THR A 144 -26.72 -6.47 -8.03
N PHE A 145 -26.25 -7.71 -8.08
CA PHE A 145 -24.91 -8.10 -8.51
C PHE A 145 -24.95 -9.38 -9.33
N THR A 146 -23.84 -9.71 -9.99
CA THR A 146 -23.72 -10.97 -10.74
C THR A 146 -22.89 -11.97 -9.93
N VAL A 147 -23.41 -13.17 -9.76
CA VAL A 147 -22.59 -14.31 -9.31
C VAL A 147 -21.80 -14.81 -10.51
N ASP A 148 -20.49 -14.68 -10.46
CA ASP A 148 -19.56 -15.14 -11.49
C ASP A 148 -18.52 -16.05 -10.87
N VAL A 149 -18.47 -17.28 -11.35
CA VAL A 149 -17.54 -18.31 -10.84
C VAL A 149 -16.51 -18.74 -11.90
N THR A 150 -16.49 -18.02 -13.04
CA THR A 150 -15.62 -18.33 -14.18
C THR A 150 -14.38 -17.45 -14.12
N PRO A 151 -13.18 -18.01 -13.86
CA PRO A 151 -11.96 -17.23 -13.85
C PRO A 151 -11.61 -16.67 -15.24
N PRO A 152 -10.90 -15.53 -15.32
CA PRO A 152 -10.39 -15.01 -16.58
C PRO A 152 -9.50 -16.01 -17.30
N THR A 153 -9.44 -15.96 -18.63
CA THR A 153 -8.48 -16.77 -19.40
C THR A 153 -7.14 -16.07 -19.53
N LEU A 154 -6.06 -16.85 -19.52
CA LEU A 154 -4.67 -16.39 -19.67
C LEU A 154 -3.95 -17.22 -20.72
N GLU A 155 -3.22 -16.53 -21.62
CA GLU A 155 -2.31 -17.14 -22.60
C GLU A 155 -1.00 -16.34 -22.62
N VAL A 156 0.14 -17.00 -22.37
CA VAL A 156 1.45 -16.35 -22.41
C VAL A 156 2.10 -16.59 -23.77
N PHE A 157 2.48 -15.51 -24.46
CA PHE A 157 3.06 -15.56 -25.80
C PHE A 157 4.59 -15.64 -25.78
N SER A 158 5.21 -14.86 -24.89
CA SER A 158 6.66 -14.81 -24.82
C SER A 158 7.24 -16.09 -24.21
N ALA A 159 8.25 -16.65 -24.88
CA ALA A 159 8.92 -17.88 -24.47
C ALA A 159 10.39 -17.63 -24.10
N GLN A 160 10.97 -18.50 -23.28
CA GLN A 160 12.39 -18.52 -22.90
C GLN A 160 12.89 -17.25 -22.20
N HIS A 161 12.48 -17.08 -20.94
CA HIS A 161 12.91 -15.98 -20.10
C HIS A 161 14.18 -16.32 -19.31
N TYR A 162 15.20 -15.47 -19.44
CA TYR A 162 16.49 -15.62 -18.76
C TYR A 162 16.64 -14.46 -17.76
N ILE A 163 16.52 -14.76 -16.48
CA ILE A 163 16.39 -13.79 -15.43
C ILE A 163 17.60 -13.82 -14.50
N ASN A 164 18.29 -12.72 -14.30
CA ASN A 164 19.29 -12.61 -13.26
C ASN A 164 18.63 -12.35 -11.89
N GLN A 165 19.16 -12.95 -10.83
CA GLN A 165 18.79 -12.53 -9.46
C GLN A 165 19.19 -11.07 -9.25
N GLY A 166 18.22 -10.23 -8.88
CA GLY A 166 18.36 -8.76 -8.84
C GLY A 166 18.11 -8.06 -10.17
N GLY A 167 17.77 -8.80 -11.23
CA GLY A 167 17.50 -8.29 -12.56
C GLY A 167 16.02 -8.19 -12.90
N SER A 168 15.74 -7.80 -14.14
CA SER A 168 14.41 -7.54 -14.68
C SER A 168 14.10 -8.42 -15.89
N GLU A 169 12.83 -8.51 -16.27
CA GLU A 169 12.39 -9.20 -17.49
C GLU A 169 11.03 -8.64 -17.95
N CYS A 170 10.65 -8.90 -19.20
CA CYS A 170 9.36 -8.55 -19.76
C CYS A 170 8.61 -9.81 -20.21
N VAL A 171 7.35 -9.94 -19.83
CA VAL A 171 6.47 -11.00 -20.34
C VAL A 171 5.31 -10.38 -21.11
N VAL A 172 4.89 -11.03 -22.20
CA VAL A 172 3.72 -10.65 -23.00
C VAL A 172 2.69 -11.77 -22.95
N TYR A 173 1.45 -11.40 -22.70
CA TYR A 173 0.36 -12.35 -22.51
C TYR A 173 -0.98 -11.74 -22.94
N ARG A 174 -1.95 -12.60 -23.22
CA ARG A 174 -3.36 -12.25 -23.50
C ARG A 174 -4.24 -12.60 -22.29
N VAL A 175 -5.21 -11.74 -22.01
CA VAL A 175 -6.25 -11.99 -21.02
C VAL A 175 -7.64 -11.83 -21.62
N SER A 176 -8.66 -12.44 -21.01
CA SER A 176 -10.06 -12.18 -21.33
C SER A 176 -10.49 -10.76 -20.95
N GLU A 177 -11.63 -10.30 -21.49
CA GLU A 177 -12.14 -8.93 -21.31
C GLU A 177 -12.52 -8.58 -19.88
N ASP A 178 -12.90 -9.58 -19.09
CA ASP A 178 -13.37 -9.48 -17.71
C ASP A 178 -12.25 -9.31 -16.69
N ALA A 179 -10.98 -9.46 -17.09
CA ALA A 179 -9.85 -9.32 -16.19
C ALA A 179 -9.62 -7.85 -15.80
N GLU A 180 -9.88 -7.49 -14.54
CA GLU A 180 -9.63 -6.15 -13.97
C GLU A 180 -8.19 -5.95 -13.54
N VAL A 181 -7.61 -6.95 -12.87
CA VAL A 181 -6.23 -6.92 -12.38
C VAL A 181 -5.43 -8.00 -13.08
N THR A 182 -4.34 -7.60 -13.75
CA THR A 182 -3.44 -8.55 -14.39
C THR A 182 -2.00 -8.12 -14.20
N GLY A 183 -1.07 -9.09 -14.18
CA GLY A 183 0.36 -8.80 -14.02
C GLY A 183 1.16 -10.04 -13.73
N VAL A 184 2.36 -9.85 -13.19
CA VAL A 184 3.25 -10.93 -12.78
C VAL A 184 3.40 -10.94 -11.27
N GLN A 185 3.18 -12.09 -10.66
CA GLN A 185 3.48 -12.34 -9.25
C GLN A 185 4.85 -12.99 -9.13
N VAL A 186 5.76 -12.36 -8.37
CA VAL A 186 7.11 -12.85 -8.05
C VAL A 186 7.26 -12.95 -6.54
N GLY A 187 7.00 -14.10 -5.97
CA GLY A 187 6.91 -14.23 -4.51
C GLY A 187 5.91 -13.22 -3.91
N PRO A 188 6.35 -12.31 -3.01
CA PRO A 188 5.45 -11.29 -2.43
C PRO A 188 5.19 -10.08 -3.31
N HIS A 189 5.94 -9.88 -4.42
CA HIS A 189 5.85 -8.71 -5.27
C HIS A 189 4.89 -8.93 -6.44
N PHE A 190 4.00 -7.97 -6.66
CA PHE A 190 3.11 -7.94 -7.82
C PHE A 190 3.52 -6.81 -8.77
N PHE A 191 3.70 -7.15 -10.03
CA PHE A 191 4.07 -6.24 -11.11
C PHE A 191 2.88 -6.10 -12.06
N PRO A 192 2.22 -4.93 -12.11
CA PRO A 192 1.04 -4.73 -12.96
C PRO A 192 1.32 -4.91 -14.44
N GLY A 193 0.33 -5.44 -15.16
CA GLY A 193 0.35 -5.55 -16.61
C GLY A 193 -0.36 -4.40 -17.29
N PHE A 194 0.20 -3.95 -18.42
CA PHE A 194 -0.32 -2.82 -19.21
C PHE A 194 -0.62 -3.27 -20.63
N PRO A 195 -1.60 -2.65 -21.33
CA PRO A 195 -1.85 -2.95 -22.74
C PRO A 195 -0.63 -2.66 -23.61
N VAL A 196 -0.29 -3.60 -24.51
CA VAL A 196 0.76 -3.38 -25.52
C VAL A 196 0.33 -2.29 -26.50
N SER A 197 -0.96 -2.30 -26.89
CA SER A 197 -1.53 -1.29 -27.77
C SER A 197 -2.95 -0.90 -27.32
N LYS A 198 -3.42 0.26 -27.78
CA LYS A 198 -4.80 0.71 -27.55
C LYS A 198 -5.81 -0.04 -28.44
N SER A 199 -5.38 -0.62 -29.56
CA SER A 199 -6.23 -1.33 -30.51
C SER A 199 -6.62 -2.72 -30.01
N ASP A 200 -5.77 -3.38 -29.22
CA ASP A 200 -6.07 -4.65 -28.56
C ASP A 200 -5.62 -4.61 -27.09
N PRO A 201 -6.46 -4.11 -26.18
CA PRO A 201 -6.11 -3.98 -24.77
C PRO A 201 -6.03 -5.33 -24.03
N LYS A 202 -6.45 -6.43 -24.67
CA LYS A 202 -6.35 -7.79 -24.12
C LYS A 202 -4.93 -8.32 -24.18
N VAL A 203 -4.12 -7.88 -25.14
CA VAL A 203 -2.69 -8.18 -25.19
C VAL A 203 -1.95 -7.21 -24.28
N ARG A 204 -1.32 -7.76 -23.27
CA ARG A 204 -0.67 -7.02 -22.21
C ARG A 204 0.80 -7.41 -22.09
N PHE A 205 1.59 -6.49 -21.58
CA PHE A 205 2.94 -6.76 -21.12
C PHE A 205 3.06 -6.42 -19.65
N ALA A 206 3.97 -7.08 -18.96
CA ALA A 206 4.42 -6.69 -17.64
C ALA A 206 5.95 -6.72 -17.58
N LEU A 207 6.55 -5.62 -17.14
CA LEU A 207 7.91 -5.62 -16.65
C LEU A 207 7.88 -6.19 -15.23
N PHE A 208 8.75 -7.12 -14.91
CA PHE A 208 8.86 -7.71 -13.58
C PHE A 208 10.32 -7.90 -13.17
N ALA A 209 10.56 -8.09 -11.89
CA ALA A 209 11.90 -8.28 -11.35
C ALA A 209 11.93 -9.45 -10.37
N LEU A 210 13.05 -10.18 -10.34
CA LEU A 210 13.40 -11.05 -9.25
C LEU A 210 14.34 -10.25 -8.30
N ALA A 211 13.88 -9.89 -7.13
CA ALA A 211 14.68 -9.09 -6.21
C ALA A 211 15.98 -9.80 -5.82
N TYR A 212 17.03 -9.02 -5.55
CA TYR A 212 18.37 -9.55 -5.23
C TYR A 212 18.41 -10.42 -3.96
N ASP A 213 17.46 -10.22 -3.05
CA ASP A 213 17.31 -10.94 -1.79
C ASP A 213 16.29 -12.09 -1.84
N GLN A 214 15.63 -12.29 -2.99
CA GLN A 214 14.76 -13.44 -3.21
C GLN A 214 15.55 -14.68 -3.66
N ALA A 215 15.07 -15.85 -3.27
CA ALA A 215 15.66 -17.12 -3.68
C ALA A 215 15.49 -17.36 -5.20
N PRO A 216 16.47 -17.98 -5.88
CA PRO A 216 16.38 -18.23 -7.32
C PRO A 216 15.22 -19.14 -7.75
N ASP A 217 14.67 -19.92 -6.83
CA ASP A 217 13.50 -20.78 -7.04
C ASP A 217 12.16 -20.11 -6.68
N THR A 218 12.18 -18.79 -6.42
CA THR A 218 10.97 -18.01 -6.19
C THR A 218 9.98 -18.21 -7.33
N LYS A 219 8.74 -18.53 -7.00
CA LYS A 219 7.67 -18.73 -7.99
C LYS A 219 7.38 -17.44 -8.74
N ILE A 220 7.42 -17.52 -10.07
CA ILE A 220 7.08 -16.42 -10.99
C ILE A 220 5.95 -16.91 -11.90
N GLN A 221 4.85 -16.16 -11.96
CA GLN A 221 3.68 -16.52 -12.76
C GLN A 221 2.90 -15.28 -13.18
N VAL A 222 2.26 -15.35 -14.34
CA VAL A 222 1.25 -14.37 -14.74
C VAL A 222 -0.03 -14.65 -13.95
N VAL A 223 -0.69 -13.59 -13.50
CA VAL A 223 -1.93 -13.64 -12.73
C VAL A 223 -2.96 -12.73 -13.42
N ALA A 224 -4.20 -13.19 -13.49
CA ALA A 224 -5.34 -12.36 -13.86
C ALA A 224 -6.47 -12.59 -12.87
N ARG A 225 -7.15 -11.50 -12.48
CA ARG A 225 -8.29 -11.52 -11.56
C ARG A 225 -9.40 -10.64 -12.13
N ASP A 226 -10.64 -11.13 -12.09
CA ASP A 226 -11.84 -10.40 -12.48
C ASP A 226 -12.43 -9.58 -11.31
N ALA A 227 -13.54 -8.87 -11.60
CA ALA A 227 -14.30 -8.10 -10.62
C ALA A 227 -14.95 -8.98 -9.53
N ALA A 228 -15.20 -10.25 -9.81
CA ALA A 228 -15.76 -11.20 -8.87
C ALA A 228 -14.69 -11.79 -7.91
N GLY A 229 -13.40 -11.53 -8.17
CA GLY A 229 -12.28 -12.08 -7.42
C GLY A 229 -11.85 -13.47 -7.87
N ASN A 230 -12.37 -14.00 -8.98
CA ASN A 230 -11.87 -15.25 -9.53
C ASN A 230 -10.49 -15.01 -10.14
N GLU A 231 -9.55 -15.91 -9.86
CA GLU A 231 -8.17 -15.80 -10.26
C GLU A 231 -7.74 -16.94 -11.17
N SER A 232 -7.00 -16.58 -12.21
CA SER A 232 -6.24 -17.50 -13.04
C SER A 232 -4.76 -17.21 -12.95
N THR A 233 -3.95 -18.26 -13.04
CA THR A 233 -2.48 -18.14 -13.10
C THR A 233 -1.94 -18.95 -14.27
N ALA A 234 -0.93 -18.41 -14.95
CA ALA A 234 -0.20 -19.09 -16.01
C ALA A 234 1.30 -19.02 -15.74
N GLY A 235 1.95 -20.18 -15.73
CA GLY A 235 3.41 -20.27 -15.74
C GLY A 235 3.96 -20.10 -17.14
N PHE A 236 5.25 -19.74 -17.22
CA PHE A 236 6.01 -19.72 -18.47
C PHE A 236 7.42 -20.27 -18.23
N TRP A 237 8.09 -20.67 -19.32
CA TRP A 237 9.44 -21.19 -19.17
C TRP A 237 10.40 -20.08 -18.77
N GLN A 238 11.17 -20.33 -17.71
CA GLN A 238 12.14 -19.38 -17.19
C GLN A 238 13.38 -20.09 -16.64
N LYS A 239 14.52 -19.43 -16.78
CA LYS A 239 15.78 -19.85 -16.18
C LYS A 239 16.37 -18.70 -15.38
N VAL A 240 16.46 -18.89 -14.08
CA VAL A 240 17.06 -17.91 -13.17
C VAL A 240 18.56 -18.20 -13.05
N PHE A 241 19.36 -17.13 -13.12
CA PHE A 241 20.81 -17.15 -12.89
C PHE A 241 21.08 -16.54 -11.50
N PRO A 242 21.45 -17.37 -10.50
CA PRO A 242 21.84 -16.87 -9.19
C PRO A 242 23.02 -15.92 -9.29
N GLN A 243 23.01 -14.84 -8.51
CA GLN A 243 24.08 -13.85 -8.45
C GLN A 243 24.81 -13.92 -7.11
N LYS A 244 26.12 -13.74 -7.15
CA LYS A 244 26.93 -13.59 -5.94
C LYS A 244 27.23 -12.12 -5.72
N PHE A 245 26.57 -11.53 -4.73
CA PHE A 245 26.78 -10.14 -4.35
C PHE A 245 28.00 -9.99 -3.43
N ARG A 246 28.71 -8.88 -3.60
CA ARG A 246 29.91 -8.57 -2.82
C ARG A 246 29.52 -8.20 -1.37
N SER A 247 30.35 -8.58 -0.41
CA SER A 247 30.20 -8.17 0.99
C SER A 247 31.41 -7.31 1.41
N ARG A 248 31.16 -6.23 2.16
CA ARG A 248 32.19 -5.28 2.62
C ARG A 248 31.88 -4.80 4.03
N ASP A 249 32.94 -4.69 4.82
CA ASP A 249 32.90 -3.93 6.06
C ASP A 249 33.13 -2.44 5.75
N ILE A 250 32.26 -1.60 6.27
CA ILE A 250 32.32 -0.14 6.12
C ILE A 250 32.71 0.44 7.49
N PRO A 251 33.98 0.81 7.70
CA PRO A 251 34.37 1.49 8.92
C PRO A 251 33.77 2.90 8.92
N ILE A 252 33.16 3.26 10.04
CA ILE A 252 32.66 4.61 10.29
C ILE A 252 33.29 5.15 11.56
N ASP A 253 33.53 6.44 11.60
CA ASP A 253 34.18 7.14 12.71
C ASP A 253 33.31 8.29 13.24
N ASP A 254 33.79 8.96 14.27
CA ASP A 254 33.10 10.11 14.86
C ASP A 254 32.97 11.27 13.86
N ASN A 255 33.92 11.46 12.94
CA ASN A 255 33.86 12.53 11.94
C ASN A 255 32.70 12.29 10.96
N PHE A 256 32.58 11.05 10.47
CA PHE A 256 31.49 10.66 9.61
C PHE A 256 30.14 10.85 10.30
N LEU A 257 29.98 10.35 11.54
CA LEU A 257 28.73 10.49 12.29
C LEU A 257 28.38 11.96 12.57
N ASN A 258 29.36 12.79 12.95
CA ASN A 258 29.16 14.23 13.19
C ASN A 258 28.80 15.00 11.92
N LYS A 259 29.19 14.50 10.73
CA LYS A 259 28.81 15.07 9.44
C LYS A 259 27.37 14.70 9.05
N VAL A 260 27.07 13.41 8.94
CA VAL A 260 25.85 12.92 8.28
C VAL A 260 24.61 12.95 9.18
N VAL A 261 24.76 12.67 10.49
CA VAL A 261 23.62 12.56 11.40
C VAL A 261 22.93 13.91 11.61
N PRO A 262 23.62 15.01 11.97
CA PRO A 262 22.98 16.32 12.13
C PRO A 262 22.33 16.84 10.85
N GLU A 263 22.96 16.63 9.69
CA GLU A 263 22.41 17.03 8.40
C GLU A 263 21.06 16.35 8.15
N ILE A 264 21.02 15.01 8.26
CA ILE A 264 19.78 14.26 8.01
C ILE A 264 18.70 14.62 9.03
N LEU A 265 19.05 14.77 10.31
CA LEU A 265 18.09 15.19 11.34
C LEU A 265 17.47 16.57 11.05
N SER A 266 18.25 17.51 10.48
CA SER A 266 17.72 18.84 10.15
C SER A 266 16.64 18.81 9.06
N HIS A 267 16.63 17.78 8.21
CA HIS A 267 15.67 17.57 7.12
C HIS A 267 14.63 16.48 7.42
N THR A 268 14.78 15.75 8.54
CA THR A 268 13.91 14.61 8.88
C THR A 268 13.40 14.70 10.33
N PRO A 269 12.43 15.56 10.61
CA PRO A 269 11.93 15.79 11.99
C PRO A 269 11.33 14.55 12.67
N SER A 270 10.96 13.51 11.89
CA SER A 270 10.42 12.26 12.41
C SER A 270 11.45 11.40 13.15
N ILE A 271 12.75 11.59 12.90
CA ILE A 271 13.83 10.89 13.59
C ILE A 271 14.16 11.59 14.90
N LYS A 272 14.15 10.85 16.01
CA LYS A 272 14.46 11.39 17.34
C LYS A 272 15.97 11.49 17.55
N ASN A 273 16.46 12.67 17.91
CA ASN A 273 17.83 12.82 18.38
C ASN A 273 17.92 12.30 19.83
N THR A 274 18.59 11.18 20.03
CA THR A 274 18.79 10.56 21.36
C THR A 274 20.05 11.06 22.07
N GLY A 275 20.86 11.93 21.45
CA GLY A 275 22.19 12.36 21.92
C GLY A 275 23.32 11.36 21.66
N ASP A 276 23.01 10.14 21.25
CA ASP A 276 23.98 9.11 20.86
C ASP A 276 23.97 8.98 19.33
N LEU A 277 24.95 9.59 18.67
CA LEU A 277 25.03 9.64 17.20
C LEU A 277 25.07 8.25 16.56
N SER A 278 25.67 7.26 17.22
CA SER A 278 25.74 5.90 16.68
C SER A 278 24.36 5.22 16.65
N LYS A 279 23.54 5.41 17.69
CA LYS A 279 22.16 4.90 17.73
C LYS A 279 21.27 5.63 16.73
N VAL A 280 21.40 6.95 16.63
CA VAL A 280 20.67 7.74 15.63
C VAL A 280 21.05 7.32 14.22
N PHE A 281 22.35 7.08 13.95
CA PHE A 281 22.82 6.55 12.68
C PHE A 281 22.16 5.21 12.34
N VAL A 282 22.06 4.27 13.28
CA VAL A 282 21.38 2.98 13.06
C VAL A 282 19.91 3.18 12.73
N ASP A 283 19.22 4.10 13.40
CA ASP A 283 17.81 4.43 13.11
C ASP A 283 17.66 5.02 11.70
N ILE A 284 18.51 5.96 11.32
CA ILE A 284 18.59 6.52 9.97
C ILE A 284 18.84 5.42 8.93
N ASN A 285 19.92 4.65 9.14
CA ASN A 285 20.36 3.66 8.14
C ASN A 285 19.39 2.49 7.99
N SER A 286 18.57 2.18 9.00
CA SER A 286 17.58 1.09 8.98
C SER A 286 16.15 1.59 8.77
N ASN A 287 15.60 2.39 9.70
CA ASN A 287 14.17 2.79 9.68
C ASN A 287 13.89 3.82 8.60
N LEU A 288 14.70 4.89 8.50
CA LEU A 288 14.53 5.91 7.47
C LEU A 288 14.77 5.32 6.07
N ARG A 289 15.76 4.43 5.91
CA ARG A 289 15.99 3.71 4.65
C ARG A 289 14.73 2.96 4.19
N ARG A 290 14.07 2.22 5.09
CA ARG A 290 12.82 1.51 4.77
C ARG A 290 11.69 2.47 4.40
N GLN A 291 11.58 3.61 5.08
CA GLN A 291 10.60 4.64 4.75
C GLN A 291 10.87 5.23 3.36
N ASN A 292 12.12 5.51 3.02
CA ASN A 292 12.49 5.99 1.69
C ASN A 292 12.12 4.96 0.60
N HIS A 293 12.40 3.67 0.79
CA HIS A 293 12.01 2.62 -0.15
C HIS A 293 10.49 2.48 -0.28
N ALA A 294 9.75 2.59 0.83
CA ALA A 294 8.29 2.58 0.79
C ALA A 294 7.73 3.78 -0.01
N THR A 295 8.34 4.96 0.13
CA THR A 295 7.97 6.15 -0.65
C THR A 295 8.24 5.94 -2.15
N ILE A 296 9.37 5.33 -2.53
CA ILE A 296 9.66 5.00 -3.94
C ILE A 296 8.59 4.05 -4.50
N ALA A 297 8.21 3.03 -3.73
CA ALA A 297 7.15 2.10 -4.14
C ALA A 297 5.78 2.80 -4.28
N GLU A 298 5.48 3.77 -3.41
CA GLU A 298 4.25 4.55 -3.52
C GLU A 298 4.24 5.45 -4.75
N LEU A 299 5.35 6.14 -5.05
CA LEU A 299 5.51 6.94 -6.27
C LEU A 299 5.29 6.10 -7.53
N ALA A 300 5.75 4.84 -7.53
CA ALA A 300 5.63 3.94 -8.67
C ALA A 300 4.18 3.57 -9.01
N LYS A 301 3.24 3.65 -8.06
CA LYS A 301 1.82 3.36 -8.30
C LYS A 301 1.16 4.34 -9.27
N ALA A 302 1.67 5.57 -9.35
CA ALA A 302 1.18 6.60 -10.26
C ALA A 302 1.86 6.58 -11.64
N SER A 303 2.77 5.64 -11.89
CA SER A 303 3.49 5.51 -13.15
C SER A 303 2.53 5.18 -14.30
N PRO A 304 2.61 5.86 -15.46
CA PRO A 304 1.78 5.55 -16.61
C PRO A 304 2.13 4.18 -17.18
N GLY A 305 1.14 3.47 -17.73
CA GLY A 305 1.34 2.14 -18.33
C GLY A 305 2.10 2.13 -19.66
N GLN A 306 2.52 3.27 -20.18
CA GLN A 306 3.30 3.40 -21.41
C GLN A 306 4.74 3.75 -21.11
N PHE A 307 5.68 3.30 -21.93
CA PHE A 307 7.07 3.71 -21.82
C PHE A 307 7.23 5.18 -22.17
N LEU A 308 7.97 5.92 -21.35
CA LEU A 308 8.38 7.31 -21.61
C LEU A 308 9.82 7.38 -22.13
N TRP A 309 10.57 6.28 -22.04
CA TRP A 309 11.98 6.16 -22.43
C TRP A 309 12.14 5.55 -23.84
N ASN A 310 13.34 5.73 -24.39
CA ASN A 310 13.74 5.15 -25.69
C ASN A 310 15.20 4.71 -25.69
N GLY A 311 15.45 3.49 -26.16
CA GLY A 311 16.78 2.87 -26.22
C GLY A 311 17.39 2.66 -24.83
N SER A 312 18.72 2.45 -24.77
CA SER A 312 19.41 2.18 -23.51
C SER A 312 19.47 3.42 -22.61
N PHE A 313 19.52 3.18 -21.32
CA PHE A 313 19.81 4.22 -20.32
C PHE A 313 21.31 4.57 -20.37
N VAL A 314 21.68 5.79 -20.01
CA VAL A 314 23.08 6.18 -19.96
C VAL A 314 23.63 6.08 -18.54
N GLN A 315 24.80 5.46 -18.43
CA GLN A 315 25.62 5.51 -17.22
C GLN A 315 26.32 6.88 -17.15
N LEU A 316 26.64 7.35 -15.94
CA LEU A 316 27.45 8.56 -15.76
C LEU A 316 28.81 8.39 -16.48
N SER A 317 29.06 9.29 -17.43
CA SER A 317 30.26 9.21 -18.30
C SER A 317 31.55 9.43 -17.48
N ASN A 318 32.60 8.70 -17.85
CA ASN A 318 33.93 8.78 -17.21
C ASN A 318 33.94 8.50 -15.70
N SER A 319 32.91 7.87 -15.16
CA SER A 319 32.83 7.57 -13.74
C SER A 319 33.62 6.33 -13.35
N GLN A 320 34.25 6.41 -12.17
CA GLN A 320 34.73 5.23 -11.45
C GLN A 320 33.60 4.63 -10.63
N VAL A 321 33.49 3.29 -10.66
CA VAL A 321 32.53 2.57 -9.82
C VAL A 321 33.13 2.32 -8.45
N GLU A 322 32.61 2.99 -7.42
CA GLU A 322 33.01 2.84 -6.03
C GLU A 322 32.27 1.69 -5.33
N SER A 323 30.99 1.53 -5.65
CA SER A 323 30.14 0.47 -5.11
C SER A 323 29.15 -0.04 -6.14
N TYR A 324 28.84 -1.33 -6.02
CA TYR A 324 27.94 -2.02 -6.94
C TYR A 324 26.56 -2.26 -6.35
N PHE A 325 25.60 -2.56 -7.23
CA PHE A 325 24.28 -3.00 -6.83
C PHE A 325 24.34 -4.24 -5.93
N ALA A 326 23.51 -4.27 -4.90
CA ALA A 326 23.40 -5.31 -3.88
C ALA A 326 24.69 -5.63 -3.12
N ASP A 327 25.67 -4.70 -3.06
CA ASP A 327 26.80 -4.80 -2.14
C ASP A 327 26.28 -4.89 -0.70
N ARG A 328 26.57 -5.96 0.02
CA ARG A 328 26.23 -6.15 1.43
C ARG A 328 27.22 -5.40 2.31
N ARG A 329 26.77 -4.38 3.00
CA ARG A 329 27.58 -3.48 3.83
C ARG A 329 27.37 -3.78 5.30
N THR A 330 28.45 -4.15 6.01
CA THR A 330 28.47 -4.23 7.48
C THR A 330 29.09 -2.94 8.00
N TYR A 331 28.37 -2.15 8.77
CA TYR A 331 28.86 -0.91 9.34
C TYR A 331 29.57 -1.19 10.67
N VAL A 332 30.84 -0.80 10.77
CA VAL A 332 31.70 -1.06 11.91
C VAL A 332 32.13 0.27 12.57
N TYR A 333 31.73 0.45 13.82
CA TYR A 333 32.07 1.63 14.62
C TYR A 333 32.84 1.22 15.86
N LYS A 334 34.02 1.84 16.05
CA LYS A 334 34.93 1.50 17.18
C LYS A 334 35.21 -0.01 17.31
N GLY A 335 35.37 -0.69 16.17
CA GLY A 335 35.65 -2.12 16.11
C GLY A 335 34.43 -3.04 16.32
N GLN A 336 33.23 -2.50 16.50
CA GLN A 336 32.01 -3.27 16.69
C GLN A 336 31.05 -3.10 15.50
N LYS A 337 30.46 -4.20 15.06
CA LYS A 337 29.35 -4.16 14.09
C LYS A 337 28.15 -3.49 14.76
N ILE A 338 27.63 -2.43 14.13
CA ILE A 338 26.46 -1.70 14.64
C ILE A 338 25.24 -1.83 13.74
N ASP A 339 25.42 -2.08 12.43
CA ASP A 339 24.33 -2.26 11.46
C ASP A 339 24.80 -3.06 10.23
N ALA A 340 23.85 -3.53 9.43
CA ALA A 340 24.11 -4.11 8.11
C ALA A 340 22.98 -3.77 7.15
N GLN A 341 23.32 -3.29 5.94
CA GLN A 341 22.39 -2.90 4.91
C GLN A 341 22.92 -3.29 3.53
N ASP A 342 22.02 -3.49 2.58
CA ASP A 342 22.37 -3.72 1.19
C ASP A 342 22.33 -2.41 0.40
N HIS A 343 23.25 -2.25 -0.54
CA HIS A 343 23.38 -1.08 -1.41
C HIS A 343 22.58 -1.25 -2.69
N VAL A 344 21.46 -0.55 -2.84
CA VAL A 344 20.49 -0.77 -3.92
C VAL A 344 20.71 0.18 -5.11
N GLY A 345 21.95 0.30 -5.56
CA GLY A 345 22.34 1.12 -6.70
C GLY A 345 23.81 1.01 -7.03
N PHE A 346 24.32 1.96 -7.77
CA PHE A 346 25.75 2.15 -8.05
C PHE A 346 26.20 3.47 -7.47
N ASP A 347 27.37 3.48 -6.80
CA ASP A 347 28.07 4.71 -6.44
C ASP A 347 29.09 5.01 -7.53
N LEU A 348 28.92 6.15 -8.19
CA LEU A 348 29.67 6.57 -9.37
C LEU A 348 30.38 7.90 -9.07
N SER A 349 31.70 7.94 -9.12
CA SER A 349 32.50 9.13 -8.86
C SER A 349 33.24 9.64 -10.09
N VAL A 350 33.35 10.96 -10.21
CA VAL A 350 34.15 11.65 -11.23
C VAL A 350 34.98 12.73 -10.53
N THR A 351 34.63 14.00 -10.64
CA THR A 351 35.18 15.13 -9.91
C THR A 351 34.06 15.76 -9.07
N LYS A 352 34.43 16.58 -8.08
CA LYS A 352 33.43 17.29 -7.25
C LYS A 352 32.49 18.12 -8.06
N HIS A 353 31.18 18.05 -7.70
CA HIS A 353 30.09 18.79 -8.35
C HIS A 353 29.99 18.55 -9.86
N TYR A 354 30.25 17.28 -10.26
CA TYR A 354 30.15 16.89 -11.67
C TYR A 354 28.68 16.97 -12.14
N PRO A 355 28.43 17.50 -13.37
CA PRO A 355 27.08 17.56 -13.91
C PRO A 355 26.43 16.18 -14.01
N ILE A 356 25.22 16.04 -13.49
CA ILE A 356 24.43 14.83 -13.55
C ILE A 356 23.32 15.00 -14.57
N GLU A 357 23.22 14.05 -15.49
CA GLU A 357 22.26 14.04 -16.59
C GLU A 357 21.22 12.96 -16.38
N ALA A 358 19.98 13.18 -16.88
CA ALA A 358 18.94 12.18 -16.92
C ALA A 358 19.38 10.96 -17.77
N ALA A 359 19.29 9.77 -17.21
CA ALA A 359 19.71 8.54 -17.88
C ALA A 359 18.85 8.19 -19.11
N ASN A 360 17.58 8.63 -19.12
CA ASN A 360 16.67 8.52 -20.27
C ASN A 360 15.52 9.53 -20.14
N ASP A 361 14.66 9.59 -21.17
CA ASP A 361 13.45 10.42 -21.17
C ASP A 361 12.52 9.98 -20.03
N GLY A 362 11.85 10.92 -19.37
CA GLY A 362 10.91 10.59 -18.30
C GLY A 362 10.31 11.83 -17.64
N LYS A 363 9.54 11.60 -16.58
CA LYS A 363 8.90 12.63 -15.77
C LYS A 363 9.53 12.68 -14.38
N VAL A 364 9.99 13.83 -13.95
CA VAL A 364 10.47 14.02 -12.57
C VAL A 364 9.29 13.85 -11.60
N VAL A 365 9.41 12.91 -10.68
CA VAL A 365 8.36 12.61 -9.66
C VAL A 365 8.79 13.05 -8.27
N LEU A 366 10.10 13.21 -8.04
CA LEU A 366 10.67 13.77 -6.82
C LEU A 366 11.89 14.62 -7.18
N ALA A 367 12.03 15.78 -6.55
CA ALA A 367 13.19 16.65 -6.62
C ALA A 367 13.28 17.44 -5.31
N ASP A 368 13.89 16.85 -4.27
CA ASP A 368 13.93 17.37 -2.91
C ASP A 368 14.97 16.62 -2.07
N TYR A 369 15.18 17.08 -0.82
CA TYR A 369 15.94 16.30 0.16
C TYR A 369 15.17 15.03 0.55
N PHE A 370 15.80 13.86 0.38
CA PHE A 370 15.12 12.57 0.52
C PHE A 370 15.87 11.61 1.45
N GLY A 371 15.84 11.89 2.72
CA GLY A 371 16.35 11.07 3.81
C GLY A 371 17.80 10.63 3.61
N ILE A 372 18.04 9.30 3.55
CA ILE A 372 19.39 8.76 3.39
C ILE A 372 20.07 9.15 2.08
N TYR A 373 19.30 9.44 1.05
CA TYR A 373 19.81 9.80 -0.28
C TYR A 373 20.19 11.29 -0.41
N GLY A 374 19.93 12.12 0.62
CA GLY A 374 20.20 13.55 0.57
C GLY A 374 19.37 14.27 -0.52
N ASN A 375 19.92 15.31 -1.14
CA ASN A 375 19.28 15.93 -2.30
C ASN A 375 19.16 14.92 -3.43
N THR A 376 17.93 14.69 -3.87
CA THR A 376 17.59 13.56 -4.73
C THR A 376 16.63 13.98 -5.85
N VAL A 377 16.87 13.45 -7.04
CA VAL A 377 15.92 13.46 -8.14
C VAL A 377 15.47 12.02 -8.42
N ILE A 378 14.16 11.81 -8.57
CA ILE A 378 13.60 10.54 -9.07
C ILE A 378 12.83 10.83 -10.35
N ILE A 379 13.14 10.07 -11.41
CA ILE A 379 12.50 10.16 -12.72
C ILE A 379 11.72 8.89 -12.98
N ASP A 380 10.43 9.04 -13.29
CA ASP A 380 9.54 7.97 -13.75
C ASP A 380 9.64 7.84 -15.27
N HIS A 381 9.97 6.65 -15.74
CA HIS A 381 10.12 6.30 -17.15
C HIS A 381 8.92 5.54 -17.72
N GLY A 382 7.85 5.40 -16.95
CA GLY A 382 6.65 4.63 -17.31
C GLY A 382 6.75 3.15 -17.00
N ALA A 383 5.60 2.48 -16.96
CA ALA A 383 5.44 1.08 -16.59
C ALA A 383 6.11 0.70 -15.24
N GLY A 384 6.15 1.63 -14.29
CA GLY A 384 6.74 1.44 -12.96
C GLY A 384 8.27 1.51 -12.91
N LEU A 385 8.94 1.79 -14.04
CA LEU A 385 10.40 1.90 -14.10
C LEU A 385 10.86 3.31 -13.68
N MET A 386 11.75 3.39 -12.68
CA MET A 386 12.24 4.65 -12.13
C MET A 386 13.76 4.66 -12.02
N THR A 387 14.36 5.85 -12.18
CA THR A 387 15.77 6.11 -11.83
C THR A 387 15.86 7.09 -10.68
N LEU A 388 16.81 6.88 -9.78
CA LEU A 388 17.12 7.71 -8.63
C LEU A 388 18.53 8.26 -8.74
N TYR A 389 18.68 9.55 -8.50
CA TYR A 389 19.95 10.30 -8.50
C TYR A 389 20.11 10.92 -7.11
N GLY A 390 20.92 10.28 -6.26
CA GLY A 390 21.12 10.70 -4.87
C GLY A 390 22.43 11.43 -4.61
N HIS A 391 22.54 11.99 -3.42
CA HIS A 391 23.68 12.73 -2.86
C HIS A 391 24.05 14.00 -3.60
N LEU A 392 23.06 14.60 -4.31
CA LEU A 392 23.31 15.78 -5.15
C LEU A 392 23.71 17.00 -4.29
N SER A 393 24.59 17.87 -4.85
CA SER A 393 24.88 19.18 -4.27
C SER A 393 23.90 20.26 -4.73
N SER A 394 23.31 20.11 -5.93
CA SER A 394 22.23 20.96 -6.45
C SER A 394 21.23 20.13 -7.25
N ILE A 395 19.97 20.60 -7.27
CA ILE A 395 18.88 20.07 -8.08
C ILE A 395 18.48 21.15 -9.08
N ASP A 396 18.48 20.81 -10.37
CA ASP A 396 18.23 21.78 -11.47
C ASP A 396 16.84 21.55 -12.12
N VAL A 397 16.05 20.61 -11.62
CA VAL A 397 14.71 20.24 -12.12
C VAL A 397 13.67 20.29 -11.00
N LYS A 398 12.38 20.20 -11.36
CA LYS A 398 11.27 20.24 -10.40
C LYS A 398 10.28 19.09 -10.64
N PRO A 399 9.53 18.65 -9.62
CA PRO A 399 8.48 17.64 -9.78
C PRO A 399 7.47 18.05 -10.85
N GLY A 400 7.06 17.07 -11.68
CA GLY A 400 6.15 17.26 -12.81
C GLY A 400 6.84 17.61 -14.13
N GLN A 401 8.10 18.00 -14.11
CA GLN A 401 8.88 18.34 -15.33
C GLN A 401 9.14 17.09 -16.16
N MET A 402 8.94 17.17 -17.47
CA MET A 402 9.43 16.18 -18.44
C MET A 402 10.89 16.51 -18.76
N VAL A 403 11.74 15.51 -18.70
CA VAL A 403 13.16 15.61 -19.05
C VAL A 403 13.51 14.68 -20.19
N LYS A 404 14.53 15.06 -20.94
CA LYS A 404 15.08 14.27 -22.02
C LYS A 404 16.36 13.56 -21.59
N LYS A 405 16.67 12.45 -22.24
CA LYS A 405 17.93 11.74 -22.07
C LYS A 405 19.10 12.69 -22.22
N LYS A 406 20.02 12.70 -21.24
CA LYS A 406 21.16 13.61 -21.11
C LYS A 406 20.83 15.07 -20.78
N GLU A 407 19.58 15.37 -20.44
CA GLU A 407 19.24 16.69 -19.88
C GLU A 407 19.81 16.82 -18.46
N PRO A 408 20.44 17.94 -18.11
CA PRO A 408 20.98 18.15 -16.77
C PRO A 408 19.88 18.12 -15.71
N VAL A 409 20.13 17.39 -14.61
CA VAL A 409 19.19 17.28 -13.48
C VAL A 409 19.77 17.82 -12.16
N GLY A 410 21.07 18.06 -12.13
CA GLY A 410 21.77 18.59 -10.95
C GLY A 410 23.27 18.38 -11.04
N LYS A 411 23.93 18.40 -9.88
CA LYS A 411 25.38 18.12 -9.74
C LYS A 411 25.61 17.11 -8.64
N SER A 412 26.64 16.26 -8.80
CA SER A 412 27.07 15.34 -7.74
C SER A 412 27.43 16.09 -6.45
N GLY A 413 27.40 15.41 -5.34
CA GLY A 413 27.70 15.98 -4.04
C GLY A 413 27.86 14.90 -2.95
N GLU A 414 27.65 15.31 -1.72
CA GLU A 414 27.86 14.47 -0.56
C GLU A 414 26.77 14.64 0.52
N THR A 415 25.55 15.03 0.11
CA THR A 415 24.40 15.18 1.01
C THR A 415 23.84 13.82 1.44
N GLY A 416 23.21 13.74 2.62
CA GLY A 416 22.66 12.49 3.16
C GLY A 416 23.73 11.53 3.68
N LEU A 417 23.56 10.21 3.49
CA LEU A 417 24.52 9.18 3.95
C LEU A 417 25.68 8.98 2.98
N ALA A 418 26.42 10.05 2.66
CA ALA A 418 27.55 10.04 1.75
C ALA A 418 28.89 10.32 2.47
N GLY A 419 29.90 9.50 2.20
CA GLY A 419 31.26 9.68 2.72
C GLY A 419 32.07 10.75 1.96
N GLY A 420 31.75 10.99 0.69
CA GLY A 420 32.42 11.93 -0.20
C GLY A 420 31.56 12.20 -1.44
N ASP A 421 32.03 13.11 -2.33
CA ASP A 421 31.28 13.50 -3.52
C ASP A 421 31.19 12.34 -4.54
N HIS A 422 29.96 11.90 -4.83
CA HIS A 422 29.65 10.89 -5.83
C HIS A 422 28.17 10.98 -6.21
N LEU A 423 27.78 10.31 -7.30
CA LEU A 423 26.39 10.01 -7.64
C LEU A 423 26.01 8.64 -7.10
N HIS A 424 25.01 8.56 -6.25
CA HIS A 424 24.27 7.30 -6.05
C HIS A 424 23.22 7.18 -7.15
N PHE A 425 23.37 6.17 -8.02
CA PHE A 425 22.43 5.87 -9.11
C PHE A 425 21.67 4.59 -8.82
N GLY A 426 20.36 4.71 -8.58
CA GLY A 426 19.46 3.57 -8.34
C GLY A 426 18.48 3.39 -9.50
N MET A 427 18.09 2.12 -9.75
CA MET A 427 16.94 1.79 -10.60
C MET A 427 15.94 0.95 -9.82
N PHE A 428 14.66 1.22 -10.06
CA PHE A 428 13.56 0.54 -9.38
C PHE A 428 12.47 0.19 -10.38
N LEU A 429 11.88 -0.98 -10.18
CA LEU A 429 10.72 -1.41 -10.93
C LEU A 429 9.57 -1.69 -9.95
N HIS A 430 8.52 -0.86 -10.00
CA HIS A 430 7.42 -0.86 -9.03
C HIS A 430 7.89 -0.86 -7.57
N GLY A 431 8.96 -0.11 -7.29
CA GLY A 431 9.58 0.00 -5.96
C GLY A 431 10.58 -1.10 -5.61
N VAL A 432 10.69 -2.15 -6.41
CA VAL A 432 11.71 -3.20 -6.27
C VAL A 432 13.01 -2.72 -6.91
N PRO A 433 14.14 -2.65 -6.17
CA PRO A 433 15.41 -2.28 -6.76
C PRO A 433 15.92 -3.33 -7.75
N VAL A 434 16.43 -2.86 -8.89
CA VAL A 434 16.94 -3.69 -9.98
C VAL A 434 18.34 -3.28 -10.42
N ASP A 435 19.09 -4.20 -10.98
CA ASP A 435 20.45 -3.96 -11.45
C ASP A 435 20.47 -3.00 -12.64
N PRO A 436 21.04 -1.80 -12.52
CA PRO A 436 21.12 -0.84 -13.62
C PRO A 436 21.87 -1.33 -14.85
N ARG A 437 22.79 -2.28 -14.72
CA ARG A 437 23.62 -2.79 -15.84
C ARG A 437 22.79 -3.36 -16.97
N GLU A 438 21.67 -4.01 -16.68
CA GLU A 438 20.74 -4.53 -17.68
C GLU A 438 20.17 -3.39 -18.53
N TRP A 439 19.80 -2.30 -17.91
CA TRP A 439 19.20 -1.14 -18.57
C TRP A 439 20.21 -0.23 -19.28
N TRP A 440 21.49 -0.30 -18.94
CA TRP A 440 22.58 0.35 -19.69
C TRP A 440 22.94 -0.40 -20.97
N ASP A 441 22.63 -1.69 -21.07
CA ASP A 441 22.93 -2.54 -22.23
C ASP A 441 21.79 -2.51 -23.27
N ALA A 442 22.06 -1.87 -24.40
CA ALA A 442 21.10 -1.78 -25.51
C ALA A 442 20.71 -3.17 -26.09
N LYS A 443 21.63 -4.16 -26.02
CA LYS A 443 21.34 -5.51 -26.49
C LYS A 443 20.39 -6.20 -25.52
N TRP A 444 20.61 -6.06 -24.22
CA TRP A 444 19.73 -6.63 -23.21
C TRP A 444 18.31 -6.08 -23.36
N ILE A 445 18.15 -4.74 -23.46
CA ILE A 445 16.84 -4.10 -23.67
C ILE A 445 16.14 -4.63 -24.92
N LYS A 446 16.90 -4.78 -26.02
CA LYS A 446 16.34 -5.33 -27.25
C LYS A 446 15.81 -6.75 -27.02
N ASP A 447 16.64 -7.64 -26.48
CA ASP A 447 16.36 -9.07 -26.39
C ASP A 447 15.29 -9.38 -25.31
N HIS A 448 15.29 -8.63 -24.19
CA HIS A 448 14.44 -8.90 -23.01
C HIS A 448 13.17 -8.03 -22.94
N VAL A 449 13.14 -6.89 -23.67
CA VAL A 449 11.97 -6.00 -23.64
C VAL A 449 11.37 -5.84 -25.04
N LEU A 450 12.13 -5.28 -26.00
CA LEU A 450 11.55 -4.87 -27.28
C LEU A 450 11.16 -6.07 -28.16
N ASP A 451 12.00 -7.10 -28.22
CA ASP A 451 11.69 -8.31 -28.98
C ASP A 451 10.52 -9.10 -28.34
N ARG A 452 10.32 -9.02 -27.01
CA ARG A 452 9.15 -9.59 -26.35
C ARG A 452 7.86 -8.90 -26.79
N LEU A 453 7.86 -7.57 -26.79
CA LEU A 453 6.70 -6.79 -27.23
C LEU A 453 6.34 -7.06 -28.69
N SER A 454 7.31 -7.36 -29.55
CA SER A 454 7.06 -7.71 -30.95
C SER A 454 6.38 -9.08 -31.15
N GLN A 455 6.42 -9.98 -30.15
CA GLN A 455 5.76 -11.28 -30.17
C GLN A 455 4.23 -11.20 -29.95
N SER A 456 3.73 -10.01 -29.73
CA SER A 456 2.28 -9.74 -29.55
C SER A 456 1.48 -9.74 -30.86
N ASN A 457 2.14 -9.82 -32.02
CA ASN A 457 1.53 -9.75 -33.37
C ASN A 457 1.32 -11.14 -33.95
#